data_fbc4c8506218491cdccb1fdf89fccc90
#
_entry.id   fbc4c8506218491cdccb1fdf89fccc90
#
_cell.length_a   1.000
_cell.length_b   1.000
_cell.length_c   1.000
_cell.angle_alpha   90.00
_cell.angle_beta   90.00
_cell.angle_gamma   90.00
#
_symmetry.space_group_name_H-M   'P 1'
#
loop_
_entity.id
_entity.type
_entity.pdbx_description
1 polymer ?
#
loop_
_entity_poly.entity_id
_entity_poly.type
_entity_poly.pdbx_seq_one_letter_code
_entity_poly.pdbx_strand_id
1 'polypeptide(L)'
;MITIQGKGVSAGVGVGPLYYYRRATAEIKRYTVEDTDAEWHRFKGAQTGAVEQLGQLAEQARAEAGDEAAMLFETHQMMAEDLDYEEAIEDRITNQKMNAEAAVSDTAEQFAEMFASMDDAYMQARAADVKDVSQRILSILCGVVQGGIASDVPVLLAADDLAPSETIQLDKSKILGFITAGGSGSSHTAILARTMGIPAIVGVGDALKPEYEGRQAIADGSTGALVIDPDDDTRDRLLKKREEQQRLQRLLETLKGQPNVTKDGKTVRIYCNIGSPEDVHAVQVNDGGGIGLFRSEFLYLNSSTFPTEDEQFEAYKQVLSDMDGKEVIIRTLDIGADKQIGYFDLPKEDNPAMGMRALFRASAYGKLGIMFPMVTSVWEVREAKKLCEEVKRDLKHEGIPYSEDVQIGIMIETPAAAINSDRLAKEVDFFSIGTNDLTQYTLACDRQNNDLGRFYDPHHPAVLRLIKLVTENAHKNGIWVGICGELGADLALTETFLAMGLDELSVTPRAVLPLRNAVRMTDTRESAERLMAELDADYTAR
;
A
#
# COMPACT_ATOMS: atom_id res chain seq x y z
N MET A 1 -6.54 -34.81 9.36
CA MET A 1 -6.73 -33.43 8.84
C MET A 1 -7.00 -32.48 9.99
N ILE A 2 -6.29 -31.36 10.03
CA ILE A 2 -6.50 -30.25 10.98
C ILE A 2 -6.70 -28.98 10.13
N THR A 3 -7.73 -28.20 10.42
CA THR A 3 -7.95 -26.91 9.75
C THR A 3 -7.80 -25.79 10.77
N ILE A 4 -6.93 -24.82 10.46
CA ILE A 4 -6.70 -23.63 11.27
C ILE A 4 -7.16 -22.43 10.46
N GLN A 5 -7.92 -21.54 11.09
CA GLN A 5 -8.45 -20.34 10.45
C GLN A 5 -7.71 -19.11 10.96
N GLY A 6 -7.19 -18.31 10.03
CA GLY A 6 -6.61 -16.99 10.24
C GLY A 6 -7.19 -16.00 9.27
N LYS A 7 -6.55 -14.85 9.13
CA LYS A 7 -6.88 -13.82 8.15
C LYS A 7 -6.00 -14.00 6.91
N GLY A 8 -6.63 -14.23 5.75
CA GLY A 8 -5.92 -14.21 4.47
C GLY A 8 -5.50 -12.78 4.11
N VAL A 9 -4.21 -12.58 3.84
CA VAL A 9 -3.64 -11.25 3.54
C VAL A 9 -2.94 -11.18 2.19
N SER A 10 -2.66 -12.34 1.58
CA SER A 10 -2.17 -12.47 0.20
C SER A 10 -2.80 -13.71 -0.41
N ALA A 11 -3.49 -13.53 -1.53
CA ALA A 11 -4.23 -14.60 -2.20
C ALA A 11 -3.29 -15.65 -2.83
N GLY A 12 -3.82 -16.85 -3.04
CA GLY A 12 -3.10 -17.97 -3.64
C GLY A 12 -3.25 -19.25 -2.82
N VAL A 13 -2.77 -20.37 -3.38
CA VAL A 13 -2.74 -21.68 -2.72
C VAL A 13 -1.32 -22.19 -2.71
N GLY A 14 -0.71 -22.27 -1.53
CA GLY A 14 0.60 -22.88 -1.28
C GLY A 14 0.45 -24.32 -0.79
N VAL A 15 1.26 -25.23 -1.32
CA VAL A 15 1.20 -26.67 -0.98
C VAL A 15 2.61 -27.18 -0.72
N GLY A 16 2.88 -27.67 0.47
CA GLY A 16 4.19 -28.19 0.85
C GLY A 16 4.28 -28.55 2.33
N PRO A 17 5.46 -29.00 2.76
CA PRO A 17 5.69 -29.25 4.19
C PRO A 17 5.74 -27.93 4.96
N LEU A 18 5.21 -27.94 6.19
CA LEU A 18 5.37 -26.83 7.13
C LEU A 18 6.81 -26.80 7.64
N TYR A 19 7.41 -25.61 7.65
CA TYR A 19 8.67 -25.32 8.32
C TYR A 19 8.42 -24.28 9.41
N TYR A 20 8.59 -24.66 10.67
CA TYR A 20 8.38 -23.73 11.78
C TYR A 20 9.67 -22.96 12.03
N TYR A 21 9.66 -21.69 11.59
CA TYR A 21 10.79 -20.78 11.79
C TYR A 21 10.90 -20.44 13.28
N ARG A 22 12.03 -20.75 13.86
CA ARG A 22 12.35 -20.41 15.24
C ARG A 22 13.48 -19.42 15.26
N ARG A 23 13.26 -18.29 15.89
CA ARG A 23 14.36 -17.37 16.18
C ARG A 23 15.39 -18.13 17.01
N ALA A 24 16.65 -18.04 16.59
CA ALA A 24 17.75 -18.49 17.42
C ALA A 24 17.86 -17.52 18.61
N THR A 25 17.20 -17.85 19.71
CA THR A 25 17.32 -17.08 20.95
C THR A 25 18.60 -17.44 21.67
N ALA A 26 19.45 -16.45 21.88
CA ALA A 26 20.63 -16.62 22.71
C ALA A 26 20.19 -16.79 24.18
N GLU A 27 20.72 -17.79 24.85
CA GLU A 27 20.52 -17.94 26.31
C GLU A 27 21.35 -16.86 27.01
N ILE A 28 20.69 -15.84 27.55
CA ILE A 28 21.33 -14.72 28.22
C ILE A 28 21.73 -15.17 29.63
N LYS A 29 23.00 -15.47 29.80
CA LYS A 29 23.58 -15.74 31.13
C LYS A 29 23.87 -14.41 31.81
N ARG A 30 23.51 -14.30 33.09
CA ARG A 30 23.75 -13.12 33.92
C ARG A 30 24.87 -13.39 34.90
N TYR A 31 25.94 -12.60 34.80
CA TYR A 31 27.07 -12.70 35.73
C TYR A 31 27.72 -11.33 35.93
N THR A 32 28.44 -11.18 37.05
CA THR A 32 29.17 -9.92 37.35
C THR A 32 30.55 -9.97 36.71
N VAL A 33 30.94 -8.90 36.06
CA VAL A 33 32.24 -8.75 35.42
C VAL A 33 33.20 -7.99 36.32
N GLU A 34 34.48 -8.37 36.31
CA GLU A 34 35.52 -7.67 37.07
C GLU A 34 36.21 -6.60 36.22
N ASP A 35 36.45 -6.90 34.92
CA ASP A 35 37.03 -5.99 33.94
C ASP A 35 35.94 -5.36 33.09
N THR A 36 35.42 -4.23 33.53
CA THR A 36 34.33 -3.51 32.87
C THR A 36 34.79 -2.87 31.55
N ASP A 37 36.07 -2.49 31.43
CA ASP A 37 36.60 -1.90 30.21
C ASP A 37 36.69 -2.93 29.08
N ALA A 38 37.16 -4.15 29.39
CA ALA A 38 37.16 -5.25 28.42
C ALA A 38 35.75 -5.62 27.97
N GLU A 39 34.79 -5.64 28.90
CA GLU A 39 33.40 -5.96 28.60
C GLU A 39 32.72 -4.86 27.76
N TRP A 40 32.99 -3.61 28.03
CA TRP A 40 32.56 -2.48 27.20
C TRP A 40 33.10 -2.58 25.78
N HIS A 41 34.39 -2.88 25.63
CA HIS A 41 34.98 -3.07 24.29
C HIS A 41 34.34 -4.27 23.53
N ARG A 42 33.92 -5.32 24.26
CA ARG A 42 33.23 -6.46 23.69
C ARG A 42 31.85 -6.07 23.17
N PHE A 43 31.09 -5.26 23.95
CA PHE A 43 29.84 -4.67 23.48
C PHE A 43 30.04 -3.80 22.24
N LYS A 44 31.01 -2.88 22.26
CA LYS A 44 31.29 -1.98 21.12
C LYS A 44 31.65 -2.78 19.84
N GLY A 45 32.37 -3.87 19.97
CA GLY A 45 32.66 -4.76 18.85
C GLY A 45 31.40 -5.41 18.27
N ALA A 46 30.48 -5.85 19.14
CA ALA A 46 29.20 -6.42 18.72
C ALA A 46 28.25 -5.37 18.12
N GLN A 47 28.21 -4.16 18.67
CA GLN A 47 27.47 -3.02 18.13
C GLN A 47 27.94 -2.67 16.70
N THR A 48 29.26 -2.52 16.51
CA THR A 48 29.84 -2.26 15.20
C THR A 48 29.48 -3.35 14.20
N GLY A 49 29.59 -4.62 14.60
CA GLY A 49 29.18 -5.74 13.75
C GLY A 49 27.69 -5.74 13.41
N ALA A 50 26.83 -5.33 14.34
CA ALA A 50 25.40 -5.17 14.08
C ALA A 50 25.09 -4.06 13.07
N VAL A 51 25.75 -2.91 13.22
CA VAL A 51 25.65 -1.78 12.28
C VAL A 51 26.11 -2.16 10.87
N GLU A 52 27.22 -2.89 10.75
CA GLU A 52 27.69 -3.40 9.45
C GLU A 52 26.69 -4.37 8.81
N GLN A 53 26.10 -5.28 9.59
CA GLN A 53 25.08 -6.21 9.09
C GLN A 53 23.81 -5.48 8.66
N LEU A 54 23.37 -4.47 9.41
CA LEU A 54 22.22 -3.62 9.07
C LEU A 54 22.48 -2.84 7.78
N GLY A 55 23.70 -2.35 7.56
CA GLY A 55 24.12 -1.71 6.32
C GLY A 55 24.03 -2.65 5.12
N GLN A 56 24.46 -3.90 5.28
CA GLN A 56 24.34 -4.92 4.22
C GLN A 56 22.87 -5.22 3.90
N LEU A 57 22.00 -5.26 4.93
CA LEU A 57 20.55 -5.43 4.74
C LEU A 57 19.91 -4.22 4.06
N ALA A 58 20.35 -3.00 4.37
CA ALA A 58 19.90 -1.80 3.68
C ALA A 58 20.21 -1.85 2.19
N GLU A 59 21.44 -2.21 1.82
CA GLU A 59 21.83 -2.37 0.41
C GLU A 59 21.05 -3.48 -0.31
N GLN A 60 20.83 -4.62 0.36
CA GLN A 60 19.99 -5.70 -0.19
C GLN A 60 18.54 -5.25 -0.35
N ALA A 61 17.96 -4.59 0.64
CA ALA A 61 16.61 -4.04 0.60
C ALA A 61 16.46 -3.03 -0.53
N ARG A 62 17.44 -2.16 -0.72
CA ARG A 62 17.47 -1.18 -1.82
C ARG A 62 17.45 -1.86 -3.17
N ALA A 63 18.25 -2.90 -3.35
CA ALA A 63 18.30 -3.64 -4.60
C ALA A 63 17.02 -4.41 -4.92
N GLU A 64 16.31 -4.91 -3.89
CA GLU A 64 15.14 -5.76 -4.05
C GLU A 64 13.80 -5.01 -4.06
N ALA A 65 13.71 -3.92 -3.27
CA ALA A 65 12.44 -3.24 -2.99
C ALA A 65 12.54 -1.69 -2.96
N GLY A 66 13.71 -1.13 -3.32
CA GLY A 66 13.91 0.32 -3.42
C GLY A 66 14.35 1.00 -2.13
N ASP A 67 14.50 2.33 -2.20
CA ASP A 67 15.07 3.15 -1.11
C ASP A 67 14.20 3.15 0.16
N GLU A 68 12.87 3.12 0.04
CA GLU A 68 11.96 3.07 1.18
C GLU A 68 12.20 1.83 2.06
N ALA A 69 12.42 0.67 1.43
CA ALA A 69 12.76 -0.54 2.16
C ALA A 69 14.15 -0.47 2.82
N ALA A 70 15.10 0.24 2.21
CA ALA A 70 16.43 0.46 2.76
C ALA A 70 16.40 1.39 3.98
N MET A 71 15.58 2.46 3.95
CA MET A 71 15.43 3.42 5.04
C MET A 71 15.10 2.78 6.39
N LEU A 72 14.36 1.66 6.40
CA LEU A 72 14.08 0.92 7.64
C LEU A 72 15.38 0.46 8.31
N PHE A 73 16.30 -0.12 7.54
CA PHE A 73 17.56 -0.64 8.07
C PHE A 73 18.57 0.46 8.36
N GLU A 74 18.55 1.55 7.62
CA GLU A 74 19.30 2.78 7.95
C GLU A 74 18.83 3.38 9.28
N THR A 75 17.51 3.39 9.52
CA THR A 75 16.94 3.79 10.81
C THR A 75 17.39 2.84 11.92
N HIS A 76 17.41 1.53 11.69
CA HIS A 76 17.91 0.55 12.65
C HIS A 76 19.42 0.74 12.93
N GLN A 77 20.22 1.13 11.94
CA GLN A 77 21.62 1.52 12.17
C GLN A 77 21.72 2.71 13.11
N MET A 78 20.93 3.78 12.86
CA MET A 78 20.88 4.95 13.74
C MET A 78 20.45 4.60 15.16
N MET A 79 19.45 3.70 15.31
CA MET A 79 19.01 3.21 16.63
C MET A 79 20.09 2.39 17.34
N ALA A 80 20.88 1.60 16.60
CA ALA A 80 21.99 0.84 17.17
C ALA A 80 23.13 1.75 17.69
N GLU A 81 23.27 2.95 17.12
CA GLU A 81 24.28 3.96 17.47
C GLU A 81 23.69 5.12 18.30
N ASP A 82 22.44 4.99 18.77
CA ASP A 82 21.79 6.00 19.58
C ASP A 82 22.51 6.21 20.90
N LEU A 83 22.80 7.48 21.24
CA LEU A 83 23.61 7.84 22.41
C LEU A 83 22.93 7.46 23.72
N ASP A 84 21.62 7.66 23.84
CA ASP A 84 20.89 7.34 25.08
C ASP A 84 20.84 5.83 25.30
N TYR A 85 20.69 5.06 24.21
CA TYR A 85 20.75 3.60 24.24
C TYR A 85 22.14 3.11 24.64
N GLU A 86 23.19 3.69 24.08
CA GLU A 86 24.59 3.37 24.38
C GLU A 86 24.95 3.71 25.82
N GLU A 87 24.63 4.92 26.30
CA GLU A 87 24.89 5.37 27.69
C GLU A 87 24.18 4.47 28.71
N ALA A 88 22.96 4.03 28.43
CA ALA A 88 22.23 3.12 29.30
C ALA A 88 22.91 1.74 29.43
N ILE A 89 23.52 1.25 28.36
CA ILE A 89 24.29 -0.01 28.37
C ILE A 89 25.61 0.19 29.09
N GLU A 90 26.31 1.32 28.84
CA GLU A 90 27.57 1.66 29.51
C GLU A 90 27.41 1.72 31.03
N ASP A 91 26.35 2.39 31.51
CA ASP A 91 26.05 2.48 32.94
C ASP A 91 25.88 1.08 33.56
N ARG A 92 25.17 0.18 32.88
CA ARG A 92 24.96 -1.19 33.37
C ARG A 92 26.26 -2.00 33.41
N ILE A 93 27.11 -1.83 32.42
CA ILE A 93 28.41 -2.54 32.37
C ILE A 93 29.38 -1.96 33.39
N THR A 94 29.55 -0.62 33.41
CA THR A 94 30.61 0.02 34.19
C THR A 94 30.24 0.17 35.67
N ASN A 95 29.03 0.66 35.99
CA ASN A 95 28.60 0.95 37.33
C ASN A 95 27.93 -0.23 38.03
N GLN A 96 27.14 -1.01 37.28
CA GLN A 96 26.43 -2.18 37.83
C GLN A 96 27.20 -3.49 37.63
N LYS A 97 28.34 -3.44 36.91
CA LYS A 97 29.21 -4.60 36.61
C LYS A 97 28.50 -5.77 35.95
N MET A 98 27.51 -5.48 35.10
CA MET A 98 26.77 -6.49 34.33
C MET A 98 27.59 -6.92 33.11
N ASN A 99 27.45 -8.19 32.71
CA ASN A 99 27.95 -8.64 31.42
C ASN A 99 27.18 -8.01 30.26
N ALA A 100 27.79 -7.88 29.11
CA ALA A 100 27.25 -7.15 27.96
C ALA A 100 25.89 -7.69 27.50
N GLU A 101 25.71 -9.01 27.47
CA GLU A 101 24.43 -9.64 27.06
C GLU A 101 23.29 -9.24 28.00
N ALA A 102 23.53 -9.24 29.31
CA ALA A 102 22.53 -8.85 30.30
C ALA A 102 22.23 -7.36 30.22
N ALA A 103 23.27 -6.54 30.03
CA ALA A 103 23.13 -5.09 29.89
C ALA A 103 22.30 -4.70 28.65
N VAL A 104 22.59 -5.32 27.49
CA VAL A 104 21.82 -5.10 26.25
C VAL A 104 20.38 -5.55 26.39
N SER A 105 20.14 -6.74 26.99
CA SER A 105 18.79 -7.28 27.20
C SER A 105 17.93 -6.38 28.07
N ASP A 106 18.47 -5.92 29.21
CA ASP A 106 17.72 -5.08 30.15
C ASP A 106 17.47 -3.68 29.59
N THR A 107 18.41 -3.14 28.79
CA THR A 107 18.21 -1.88 28.09
C THR A 107 17.16 -2.01 27.00
N ALA A 108 17.17 -3.11 26.23
CA ALA A 108 16.17 -3.37 25.20
C ALA A 108 14.75 -3.46 25.77
N GLU A 109 14.58 -4.16 26.89
CA GLU A 109 13.29 -4.23 27.59
C GLU A 109 12.82 -2.85 28.05
N GLN A 110 13.70 -2.08 28.70
CA GLN A 110 13.38 -0.72 29.18
C GLN A 110 12.95 0.21 28.06
N PHE A 111 13.70 0.26 26.96
CA PHE A 111 13.39 1.14 25.83
C PHE A 111 12.13 0.68 25.10
N ALA A 112 11.95 -0.63 24.91
CA ALA A 112 10.73 -1.17 24.28
C ALA A 112 9.48 -0.87 25.13
N GLU A 113 9.53 -0.98 26.46
CA GLU A 113 8.43 -0.60 27.35
C GLU A 113 8.16 0.91 27.31
N MET A 114 9.20 1.72 27.26
CA MET A 114 9.07 3.18 27.12
C MET A 114 8.33 3.54 25.85
N PHE A 115 8.74 3.03 24.70
CA PHE A 115 8.06 3.29 23.42
C PHE A 115 6.64 2.73 23.40
N ALA A 116 6.41 1.52 23.91
CA ALA A 116 5.09 0.91 23.95
C ALA A 116 4.08 1.68 24.84
N SER A 117 4.58 2.46 25.83
CA SER A 117 3.76 3.26 26.73
C SER A 117 3.40 4.65 26.21
N MET A 118 3.93 5.05 25.05
CA MET A 118 3.63 6.34 24.44
C MET A 118 2.23 6.34 23.82
N ASP A 119 1.57 7.51 23.78
CA ASP A 119 0.22 7.65 23.21
C ASP A 119 0.21 7.69 21.67
N ASP A 120 1.37 7.66 21.02
CA ASP A 120 1.54 7.73 19.57
C ASP A 120 1.76 6.32 18.97
N ALA A 121 0.88 5.90 18.04
CA ALA A 121 0.95 4.58 17.42
C ALA A 121 2.24 4.34 16.61
N TYR A 122 2.83 5.39 16.03
CA TYR A 122 4.12 5.32 15.35
C TYR A 122 5.25 5.03 16.33
N MET A 123 5.27 5.72 17.46
CA MET A 123 6.26 5.49 18.53
C MET A 123 6.07 4.12 19.19
N GLN A 124 4.83 3.65 19.36
CA GLN A 124 4.57 2.28 19.85
C GLN A 124 5.16 1.21 18.91
N ALA A 125 5.13 1.43 17.60
CA ALA A 125 5.73 0.51 16.63
C ALA A 125 7.26 0.41 16.79
N ARG A 126 7.94 1.48 17.24
CA ARG A 126 9.39 1.50 17.50
C ARG A 126 9.84 0.52 18.59
N ALA A 127 8.93 0.11 19.47
CA ALA A 127 9.23 -0.93 20.45
C ALA A 127 9.69 -2.26 19.81
N ALA A 128 9.14 -2.61 18.65
CA ALA A 128 9.56 -3.78 17.89
C ALA A 128 10.93 -3.59 17.24
N ASP A 129 11.21 -2.39 16.74
CA ASP A 129 12.49 -2.04 16.10
C ASP A 129 13.65 -2.12 17.12
N VAL A 130 13.46 -1.56 18.33
CA VAL A 130 14.44 -1.67 19.42
C VAL A 130 14.76 -3.14 19.74
N LYS A 131 13.75 -3.98 19.80
CA LYS A 131 13.94 -5.42 20.05
C LYS A 131 14.71 -6.11 18.92
N ASP A 132 14.44 -5.76 17.65
CA ASP A 132 15.14 -6.34 16.49
C ASP A 132 16.63 -5.94 16.49
N VAL A 133 16.92 -4.67 16.69
CA VAL A 133 18.29 -4.14 16.78
C VAL A 133 19.05 -4.80 17.94
N SER A 134 18.44 -4.83 19.13
CA SER A 134 19.07 -5.42 20.33
C SER A 134 19.31 -6.91 20.17
N GLN A 135 18.37 -7.65 19.58
CA GLN A 135 18.49 -9.08 19.29
C GLN A 135 19.66 -9.36 18.33
N ARG A 136 19.94 -8.46 17.41
CA ARG A 136 21.09 -8.57 16.50
C ARG A 136 22.40 -8.41 17.25
N ILE A 137 22.52 -7.41 18.11
CA ILE A 137 23.70 -7.21 18.97
C ILE A 137 23.91 -8.45 19.87
N LEU A 138 22.83 -8.94 20.51
CA LEU A 138 22.87 -10.14 21.35
C LEU A 138 23.31 -11.39 20.57
N SER A 139 22.87 -11.55 19.34
CA SER A 139 23.26 -12.68 18.49
C SER A 139 24.77 -12.68 18.23
N ILE A 140 25.36 -11.50 18.02
CA ILE A 140 26.82 -11.35 17.82
C ILE A 140 27.56 -11.63 19.13
N LEU A 141 27.11 -11.05 20.25
CA LEU A 141 27.70 -11.27 21.57
C LEU A 141 27.74 -12.75 21.95
N CYS A 142 26.67 -13.48 21.64
CA CYS A 142 26.52 -14.90 21.96
C CYS A 142 27.11 -15.84 20.91
N GLY A 143 27.58 -15.31 19.76
CA GLY A 143 28.08 -16.12 18.65
C GLY A 143 27.00 -16.97 17.98
N VAL A 144 25.74 -16.53 18.04
CA VAL A 144 24.60 -17.22 17.44
C VAL A 144 24.43 -16.71 16.01
N VAL A 145 24.56 -17.60 15.03
CA VAL A 145 24.26 -17.27 13.63
C VAL A 145 22.74 -17.27 13.46
N GLN A 146 22.17 -16.14 13.07
CA GLN A 146 20.77 -16.10 12.67
C GLN A 146 20.62 -16.95 11.40
N GLY A 147 19.78 -18.00 11.47
CA GLY A 147 19.67 -19.00 10.42
C GLY A 147 18.63 -18.62 9.37
N GLY A 148 18.98 -18.86 8.11
CA GLY A 148 18.01 -18.95 7.02
C GLY A 148 17.13 -20.22 7.12
N ILE A 149 16.31 -20.48 6.10
CA ILE A 149 15.50 -21.71 6.01
C ILE A 149 16.43 -22.91 5.81
N ALA A 150 16.57 -23.74 6.82
CA ALA A 150 17.35 -24.99 6.74
C ALA A 150 16.53 -26.12 6.10
N SER A 151 16.02 -25.88 4.88
CA SER A 151 15.28 -26.89 4.10
C SER A 151 15.83 -26.99 2.70
N ASP A 152 16.00 -28.20 2.20
CA ASP A 152 16.41 -28.47 0.83
C ASP A 152 15.25 -28.41 -0.17
N VAL A 153 14.02 -28.38 0.32
CA VAL A 153 12.80 -28.31 -0.48
C VAL A 153 12.01 -27.04 -0.15
N PRO A 154 11.22 -26.51 -1.10
CA PRO A 154 10.32 -25.41 -0.82
C PRO A 154 9.28 -25.74 0.25
N VAL A 155 9.00 -24.79 1.16
CA VAL A 155 8.20 -24.98 2.36
C VAL A 155 7.11 -23.92 2.53
N LEU A 156 6.09 -24.24 3.29
CA LEU A 156 5.19 -23.27 3.91
C LEU A 156 5.84 -22.78 5.21
N LEU A 157 6.22 -21.52 5.26
CA LEU A 157 6.92 -20.94 6.40
C LEU A 157 5.92 -20.56 7.49
N ALA A 158 5.98 -21.25 8.60
CA ALA A 158 5.21 -20.97 9.80
C ALA A 158 6.09 -20.25 10.83
N ALA A 159 5.59 -19.20 11.47
CA ALA A 159 6.30 -18.45 12.50
C ALA A 159 5.32 -17.84 13.51
N ASP A 160 5.81 -17.47 14.69
CA ASP A 160 5.02 -16.66 15.62
C ASP A 160 4.81 -15.25 15.04
N ASP A 161 5.87 -14.62 14.60
CA ASP A 161 5.93 -13.39 13.81
C ASP A 161 7.30 -13.32 13.10
N LEU A 162 7.42 -12.51 12.06
CA LEU A 162 8.67 -12.30 11.33
C LEU A 162 9.06 -10.83 11.34
N ALA A 163 10.26 -10.56 11.83
CA ALA A 163 10.84 -9.21 11.77
C ALA A 163 11.24 -8.86 10.31
N PRO A 164 11.31 -7.57 9.96
CA PRO A 164 11.77 -7.13 8.66
C PRO A 164 13.13 -7.69 8.27
N SER A 165 14.07 -7.67 9.22
CA SER A 165 15.43 -8.17 9.03
C SER A 165 15.50 -9.68 8.75
N GLU A 166 14.54 -10.45 9.29
CA GLU A 166 14.40 -11.88 9.03
C GLU A 166 13.84 -12.13 7.63
N THR A 167 12.81 -11.37 7.23
CA THR A 167 12.12 -11.57 5.95
C THR A 167 13.02 -11.30 4.74
N ILE A 168 13.94 -10.35 4.82
CA ILE A 168 14.90 -10.04 3.74
C ILE A 168 15.96 -11.15 3.59
N GLN A 169 16.37 -11.78 4.68
CA GLN A 169 17.37 -12.84 4.66
C GLN A 169 16.82 -14.20 4.18
N LEU A 170 15.50 -14.32 4.02
CA LEU A 170 14.88 -15.55 3.56
C LEU A 170 15.15 -15.83 2.08
N ASP A 171 15.54 -17.05 1.75
CA ASP A 171 15.59 -17.52 0.37
C ASP A 171 14.17 -17.66 -0.19
N LYS A 172 13.74 -16.61 -0.90
CA LYS A 172 12.39 -16.47 -1.46
C LYS A 172 12.01 -17.60 -2.40
N SER A 173 13.00 -18.24 -3.05
CA SER A 173 12.76 -19.38 -3.95
C SER A 173 12.29 -20.63 -3.23
N LYS A 174 12.51 -20.69 -1.92
CA LYS A 174 12.13 -21.82 -1.05
C LYS A 174 10.83 -21.59 -0.27
N ILE A 175 10.13 -20.48 -0.49
CA ILE A 175 8.91 -20.14 0.25
C ILE A 175 7.68 -20.34 -0.62
N LEU A 176 6.78 -21.22 -0.20
CA LEU A 176 5.51 -21.51 -0.86
C LEU A 176 4.34 -20.69 -0.30
N GLY A 177 4.53 -20.08 0.85
CA GLY A 177 3.55 -19.23 1.54
C GLY A 177 3.97 -18.96 2.98
N PHE A 178 3.35 -17.92 3.59
CA PHE A 178 3.60 -17.53 4.97
C PHE A 178 2.39 -17.83 5.85
N ILE A 179 2.64 -18.31 7.06
CA ILE A 179 1.65 -18.51 8.11
C ILE A 179 2.21 -17.93 9.41
N THR A 180 1.56 -16.91 9.99
CA THR A 180 2.01 -16.33 11.26
C THR A 180 0.95 -16.39 12.34
N ALA A 181 1.38 -16.72 13.58
CA ALA A 181 0.51 -16.72 14.73
C ALA A 181 -0.01 -15.30 15.04
N GLY A 182 0.87 -14.33 15.01
CA GLY A 182 0.55 -12.90 15.12
C GLY A 182 0.40 -12.21 13.78
N GLY A 183 0.47 -10.87 13.82
CA GLY A 183 0.47 -10.01 12.64
C GLY A 183 -0.90 -9.54 12.17
N SER A 184 -0.88 -8.54 11.29
CA SER A 184 -2.05 -7.91 10.69
C SER A 184 -1.93 -7.83 9.17
N GLY A 185 -2.94 -7.33 8.50
CA GLY A 185 -2.89 -7.09 7.04
C GLY A 185 -1.83 -6.07 6.61
N SER A 186 -1.34 -5.25 7.53
CA SER A 186 -0.26 -4.27 7.33
C SER A 186 1.11 -4.75 7.85
N SER A 187 1.23 -5.98 8.35
CA SER A 187 2.51 -6.51 8.81
C SER A 187 3.52 -6.65 7.66
N HIS A 188 4.82 -6.60 7.97
CA HIS A 188 5.89 -6.77 6.99
C HIS A 188 5.77 -8.10 6.22
N THR A 189 5.40 -9.19 6.92
CA THR A 189 5.13 -10.49 6.30
C THR A 189 4.00 -10.43 5.28
N ALA A 190 2.93 -9.69 5.58
CA ALA A 190 1.81 -9.53 4.67
C ALA A 190 2.19 -8.70 3.42
N ILE A 191 2.99 -7.65 3.61
CA ILE A 191 3.51 -6.83 2.51
C ILE A 191 4.43 -7.67 1.63
N LEU A 192 5.40 -8.36 2.21
CA LEU A 192 6.33 -9.23 1.48
C LEU A 192 5.60 -10.31 0.68
N ALA A 193 4.64 -11.00 1.28
CA ALA A 193 3.86 -12.04 0.60
C ALA A 193 3.10 -11.48 -0.61
N ARG A 194 2.51 -10.30 -0.47
CA ARG A 194 1.86 -9.62 -1.59
C ARG A 194 2.85 -9.23 -2.69
N THR A 195 4.02 -8.74 -2.33
CA THR A 195 5.08 -8.41 -3.30
C THR A 195 5.56 -9.65 -4.04
N MET A 196 5.77 -10.75 -3.34
CA MET A 196 6.17 -12.03 -3.93
C MET A 196 5.04 -12.74 -4.70
N GLY A 197 3.78 -12.33 -4.52
CA GLY A 197 2.63 -13.01 -5.13
C GLY A 197 2.37 -14.42 -4.59
N ILE A 198 2.73 -14.70 -3.34
CA ILE A 198 2.52 -16.00 -2.67
C ILE A 198 1.46 -15.88 -1.57
N PRO A 199 0.76 -16.99 -1.22
CA PRO A 199 -0.26 -16.98 -0.19
C PRO A 199 0.29 -16.61 1.17
N ALA A 200 -0.48 -15.83 1.94
CA ALA A 200 -0.16 -15.55 3.33
C ALA A 200 -1.41 -15.53 4.22
N ILE A 201 -1.26 -16.11 5.39
CA ILE A 201 -2.28 -16.21 6.44
C ILE A 201 -1.65 -15.67 7.73
N VAL A 202 -2.29 -14.69 8.36
CA VAL A 202 -1.82 -14.09 9.62
C VAL A 202 -2.86 -14.25 10.72
N GLY A 203 -2.45 -14.08 11.97
CA GLY A 203 -3.37 -14.10 13.11
C GLY A 203 -4.00 -15.46 13.39
N VAL A 204 -3.27 -16.55 13.14
CA VAL A 204 -3.78 -17.91 13.46
C VAL A 204 -3.66 -18.27 14.94
N GLY A 205 -3.00 -17.42 15.75
CA GLY A 205 -2.88 -17.57 17.20
C GLY A 205 -2.20 -18.87 17.63
N ASP A 206 -2.55 -19.30 18.85
CA ASP A 206 -2.01 -20.51 19.49
C ASP A 206 -2.40 -21.82 18.79
N ALA A 207 -3.23 -21.75 17.74
CA ALA A 207 -3.55 -22.93 16.93
C ALA A 207 -2.36 -23.36 16.06
N LEU A 208 -1.41 -22.46 15.76
CA LEU A 208 -0.17 -22.79 15.07
C LEU A 208 0.85 -23.35 16.07
N LYS A 209 1.16 -24.63 15.95
CA LYS A 209 2.03 -25.31 16.91
C LYS A 209 3.32 -25.79 16.27
N PRO A 210 4.46 -25.70 16.98
CA PRO A 210 5.75 -26.22 16.51
C PRO A 210 5.74 -27.71 16.17
N GLU A 211 4.84 -28.49 16.77
CA GLU A 211 4.68 -29.94 16.52
C GLU A 211 4.17 -30.27 15.10
N TYR A 212 3.73 -29.24 14.34
CA TYR A 212 3.30 -29.43 12.95
C TYR A 212 4.47 -29.34 11.96
N GLU A 213 5.67 -29.07 12.43
CA GLU A 213 6.88 -29.04 11.60
C GLU A 213 7.04 -30.33 10.78
N GLY A 214 7.36 -30.20 9.50
CA GLY A 214 7.54 -31.31 8.55
C GLY A 214 6.24 -31.92 8.01
N ARG A 215 5.07 -31.61 8.58
CA ARG A 215 3.78 -32.15 8.11
C ARG A 215 3.37 -31.47 6.81
N GLN A 216 2.72 -32.24 5.92
CA GLN A 216 2.17 -31.70 4.69
C GLN A 216 0.99 -30.77 4.98
N ALA A 217 1.00 -29.60 4.34
CA ALA A 217 -0.05 -28.64 4.55
C ALA A 217 -0.41 -27.90 3.26
N ILE A 218 -1.59 -27.30 3.27
CA ILE A 218 -2.07 -26.41 2.21
C ILE A 218 -2.51 -25.10 2.86
N ALA A 219 -1.94 -23.98 2.40
CA ALA A 219 -2.33 -22.66 2.80
C ALA A 219 -3.16 -21.99 1.70
N ASP A 220 -4.41 -21.66 1.98
CA ASP A 220 -5.28 -20.88 1.09
C ASP A 220 -5.35 -19.43 1.59
N GLY A 221 -4.51 -18.59 1.04
CA GLY A 221 -4.43 -17.18 1.40
C GLY A 221 -5.68 -16.37 1.01
N SER A 222 -6.54 -16.88 0.12
CA SER A 222 -7.80 -16.21 -0.24
C SER A 222 -8.87 -16.36 0.86
N THR A 223 -8.89 -17.52 1.53
CA THR A 223 -9.86 -17.84 2.58
C THR A 223 -9.29 -17.70 3.99
N GLY A 224 -7.95 -17.60 4.12
CA GLY A 224 -7.25 -17.63 5.40
C GLY A 224 -7.21 -19.02 6.06
N ALA A 225 -7.41 -20.09 5.30
CA ALA A 225 -7.43 -21.46 5.82
C ALA A 225 -6.07 -22.14 5.63
N LEU A 226 -5.50 -22.66 6.73
CA LEU A 226 -4.39 -23.59 6.74
C LEU A 226 -4.91 -25.00 7.01
N VAL A 227 -4.72 -25.92 6.09
CA VAL A 227 -5.11 -27.32 6.23
C VAL A 227 -3.86 -28.19 6.37
N ILE A 228 -3.71 -28.85 7.53
CA ILE A 228 -2.59 -29.74 7.85
C ILE A 228 -3.05 -31.18 7.69
N ASP A 229 -2.23 -32.01 7.02
CA ASP A 229 -2.54 -33.37 6.60
C ASP A 229 -3.93 -33.46 5.95
N PRO A 230 -4.14 -32.77 4.81
CA PRO A 230 -5.41 -32.79 4.11
C PRO A 230 -5.76 -34.22 3.69
N ASP A 231 -7.05 -34.58 3.76
CA ASP A 231 -7.55 -35.76 3.08
C ASP A 231 -7.51 -35.59 1.54
N ASP A 232 -7.67 -36.68 0.82
CA ASP A 232 -7.53 -36.69 -0.64
C ASP A 232 -8.54 -35.75 -1.31
N ASP A 233 -9.79 -35.71 -0.85
CA ASP A 233 -10.85 -34.84 -1.42
C ASP A 233 -10.50 -33.34 -1.22
N THR A 234 -10.06 -32.96 -0.03
CA THR A 234 -9.66 -31.57 0.27
C THR A 234 -8.40 -31.19 -0.50
N ARG A 235 -7.44 -32.09 -0.59
CA ARG A 235 -6.22 -31.91 -1.35
C ARG A 235 -6.52 -31.67 -2.83
N ASP A 236 -7.31 -32.54 -3.45
CA ASP A 236 -7.64 -32.46 -4.87
C ASP A 236 -8.42 -31.16 -5.17
N ARG A 237 -9.37 -30.79 -4.33
CA ARG A 237 -10.12 -29.52 -4.46
C ARG A 237 -9.21 -28.30 -4.41
N LEU A 238 -8.27 -28.25 -3.47
CA LEU A 238 -7.36 -27.09 -3.32
C LEU A 238 -6.27 -27.07 -4.39
N LEU A 239 -5.78 -28.24 -4.84
CA LEU A 239 -4.87 -28.33 -5.98
C LEU A 239 -5.53 -27.84 -7.27
N LYS A 240 -6.78 -28.25 -7.51
CA LYS A 240 -7.56 -27.75 -8.67
C LYS A 240 -7.74 -26.25 -8.62
N LYS A 241 -8.07 -25.68 -7.44
CA LYS A 241 -8.13 -24.22 -7.24
C LYS A 241 -6.80 -23.55 -7.60
N ARG A 242 -5.66 -24.12 -7.18
CA ARG A 242 -4.32 -23.61 -7.51
C ARG A 242 -4.06 -23.64 -9.02
N GLU A 243 -4.39 -24.74 -9.69
CA GLU A 243 -4.21 -24.85 -11.14
C GLU A 243 -5.05 -23.82 -11.90
N GLU A 244 -6.30 -23.62 -11.49
CA GLU A 244 -7.19 -22.61 -12.06
C GLU A 244 -6.61 -21.20 -11.86
N GLN A 245 -6.11 -20.87 -10.66
CA GLN A 245 -5.46 -19.59 -10.38
C GLN A 245 -4.20 -19.40 -11.26
N GLN A 246 -3.34 -20.40 -11.36
CA GLN A 246 -2.14 -20.33 -12.20
C GLN A 246 -2.49 -20.21 -13.69
N ARG A 247 -3.55 -20.90 -14.14
CA ARG A 247 -4.04 -20.78 -15.51
C ARG A 247 -4.53 -19.36 -15.80
N LEU A 248 -5.31 -18.80 -14.87
CA LEU A 248 -5.78 -17.42 -14.98
C LEU A 248 -4.60 -16.43 -15.01
N GLN A 249 -3.63 -16.58 -14.12
CA GLN A 249 -2.44 -15.73 -14.10
C GLN A 249 -1.67 -15.76 -15.43
N ARG A 250 -1.46 -16.95 -16.02
CA ARG A 250 -0.82 -17.08 -17.34
C ARG A 250 -1.65 -16.41 -18.43
N LEU A 251 -2.98 -16.57 -18.41
CA LEU A 251 -3.85 -15.88 -19.34
C LEU A 251 -3.72 -14.37 -19.23
N LEU A 252 -3.74 -13.82 -18.00
CA LEU A 252 -3.61 -12.39 -17.76
C LEU A 252 -2.27 -11.84 -18.27
N GLU A 253 -1.17 -12.56 -18.08
CA GLU A 253 0.13 -12.16 -18.62
C GLU A 253 0.12 -12.03 -20.17
N THR A 254 -0.66 -12.86 -20.88
CA THR A 254 -0.80 -12.74 -22.35
C THR A 254 -1.56 -11.48 -22.79
N LEU A 255 -2.24 -10.81 -21.85
CA LEU A 255 -2.98 -9.58 -22.15
C LEU A 255 -2.10 -8.32 -22.10
N LYS A 256 -0.86 -8.39 -21.63
CA LYS A 256 0.08 -7.27 -21.68
C LYS A 256 0.26 -6.80 -23.13
N GLY A 257 0.26 -5.49 -23.35
CA GLY A 257 0.31 -4.87 -24.68
C GLY A 257 -0.99 -4.98 -25.51
N GLN A 258 -2.00 -5.65 -25.00
CA GLN A 258 -3.28 -5.75 -25.73
C GLN A 258 -4.15 -4.51 -25.48
N PRO A 259 -4.90 -4.04 -26.49
CA PRO A 259 -5.78 -2.87 -26.33
C PRO A 259 -6.96 -3.16 -25.40
N ASN A 260 -7.36 -2.14 -24.64
CA ASN A 260 -8.53 -2.17 -23.77
C ASN A 260 -9.79 -1.84 -24.61
N VAL A 261 -10.29 -2.81 -25.35
CA VAL A 261 -11.42 -2.63 -26.28
C VAL A 261 -12.47 -3.70 -25.99
N THR A 262 -13.73 -3.29 -25.85
CA THR A 262 -14.88 -4.17 -25.66
C THR A 262 -15.17 -4.97 -26.95
N LYS A 263 -16.01 -6.00 -26.86
CA LYS A 263 -16.42 -6.82 -28.04
C LYS A 263 -17.10 -5.98 -29.11
N ASP A 264 -17.85 -4.98 -28.71
CA ASP A 264 -18.57 -4.06 -29.61
C ASP A 264 -17.73 -2.86 -30.05
N GLY A 265 -16.42 -2.83 -29.72
CA GLY A 265 -15.43 -1.90 -30.24
C GLY A 265 -15.23 -0.60 -29.45
N LYS A 266 -15.80 -0.46 -28.25
CA LYS A 266 -15.57 0.70 -27.39
C LYS A 266 -14.18 0.62 -26.75
N THR A 267 -13.35 1.65 -26.93
CA THR A 267 -12.06 1.79 -26.23
C THR A 267 -12.26 2.36 -24.83
N VAL A 268 -11.58 1.79 -23.84
CA VAL A 268 -11.64 2.19 -22.43
C VAL A 268 -10.22 2.46 -21.92
N ARG A 269 -10.01 3.53 -21.19
CA ARG A 269 -8.73 3.79 -20.51
C ARG A 269 -8.68 2.97 -19.23
N ILE A 270 -7.63 2.18 -19.03
CA ILE A 270 -7.34 1.51 -17.75
C ILE A 270 -6.09 2.15 -17.20
N TYR A 271 -6.27 2.99 -16.20
CA TYR A 271 -5.23 3.76 -15.53
C TYR A 271 -4.97 3.21 -14.13
N CYS A 272 -3.94 3.74 -13.47
CA CYS A 272 -3.54 3.28 -12.15
C CYS A 272 -3.70 4.37 -11.09
N ASN A 273 -4.01 3.93 -9.87
CA ASN A 273 -3.93 4.75 -8.67
C ASN A 273 -2.58 4.51 -8.02
N ILE A 274 -1.86 5.58 -7.71
CA ILE A 274 -0.58 5.55 -7.00
C ILE A 274 -0.56 6.51 -5.82
N GLY A 275 0.33 6.27 -4.86
CA GLY A 275 0.59 7.13 -3.71
C GLY A 275 1.98 7.76 -3.72
N SER A 276 2.94 7.15 -4.43
CA SER A 276 4.32 7.62 -4.46
C SER A 276 4.95 7.47 -5.85
N PRO A 277 6.07 8.15 -6.14
CA PRO A 277 6.82 7.96 -7.38
C PRO A 277 7.30 6.52 -7.60
N GLU A 278 7.64 5.80 -6.56
CA GLU A 278 8.11 4.41 -6.59
C GLU A 278 7.05 3.45 -7.17
N ASP A 279 5.77 3.77 -7.01
CA ASP A 279 4.66 2.98 -7.55
C ASP A 279 4.64 2.93 -9.08
N VAL A 280 5.33 3.85 -9.78
CA VAL A 280 5.38 3.90 -11.25
C VAL A 280 5.94 2.59 -11.83
N HIS A 281 6.91 1.98 -11.17
CA HIS A 281 7.42 0.68 -11.59
C HIS A 281 6.31 -0.39 -11.62
N ALA A 282 5.46 -0.41 -10.59
CA ALA A 282 4.32 -1.35 -10.55
C ALA A 282 3.30 -1.06 -11.66
N VAL A 283 3.06 0.22 -12.01
CA VAL A 283 2.22 0.61 -13.14
C VAL A 283 2.77 0.04 -14.46
N GLN A 284 4.07 0.19 -14.70
CA GLN A 284 4.74 -0.29 -15.90
C GLN A 284 4.73 -1.82 -16.01
N VAL A 285 5.07 -2.53 -14.93
CA VAL A 285 5.08 -4.01 -14.87
C VAL A 285 3.70 -4.60 -15.14
N ASN A 286 2.63 -3.93 -14.69
CA ASN A 286 1.25 -4.38 -14.90
C ASN A 286 0.61 -3.79 -16.17
N ASP A 287 1.37 -3.09 -17.01
CA ASP A 287 0.93 -2.52 -18.29
C ASP A 287 -0.23 -1.51 -18.13
N GLY A 288 -0.15 -0.64 -17.12
CA GLY A 288 -1.06 0.48 -16.92
C GLY A 288 -1.00 1.48 -18.07
N GLY A 289 -2.16 1.95 -18.53
CA GLY A 289 -2.26 2.89 -19.66
C GLY A 289 -1.90 4.33 -19.29
N GLY A 290 -1.91 4.67 -18.00
CA GLY A 290 -1.63 5.99 -17.43
C GLY A 290 -1.81 5.96 -15.92
N ILE A 291 -1.73 7.11 -15.29
CA ILE A 291 -2.06 7.31 -13.87
C ILE A 291 -3.31 8.18 -13.80
N GLY A 292 -4.43 7.60 -13.34
CA GLY A 292 -5.69 8.29 -13.20
C GLY A 292 -5.87 8.97 -11.84
N LEU A 293 -5.04 8.56 -10.86
CA LEU A 293 -4.99 9.20 -9.56
C LEU A 293 -3.59 9.07 -8.94
N PHE A 294 -2.85 10.17 -8.87
CA PHE A 294 -1.74 10.30 -7.95
C PHE A 294 -2.21 11.05 -6.71
N ARG A 295 -2.14 10.41 -5.56
CA ARG A 295 -2.56 10.94 -4.27
C ARG A 295 -1.44 11.76 -3.66
N SER A 296 -1.47 13.09 -3.88
CA SER A 296 -0.40 13.98 -3.40
C SER A 296 -0.28 14.06 -1.87
N GLU A 297 -1.30 13.68 -1.13
CA GLU A 297 -1.29 13.68 0.34
C GLU A 297 -0.22 12.76 0.94
N PHE A 298 0.23 11.73 0.24
CA PHE A 298 1.32 10.87 0.72
C PHE A 298 2.66 11.60 0.85
N LEU A 299 2.90 12.65 0.08
CA LEU A 299 4.08 13.50 0.25
C LEU A 299 4.08 14.22 1.60
N TYR A 300 2.88 14.50 2.12
CA TYR A 300 2.69 15.15 3.42
C TYR A 300 2.69 14.14 4.57
N LEU A 301 2.09 12.96 4.37
CA LEU A 301 2.02 11.90 5.38
C LEU A 301 3.39 11.31 5.72
N ASN A 302 4.30 11.26 4.75
CA ASN A 302 5.65 10.71 4.90
C ASN A 302 6.68 11.76 5.36
N SER A 303 6.25 13.01 5.64
CA SER A 303 7.11 14.09 6.09
C SER A 303 6.77 14.52 7.51
N SER A 304 7.75 15.02 8.26
CA SER A 304 7.55 15.67 9.57
C SER A 304 7.22 17.16 9.47
N THR A 305 7.33 17.73 8.27
CA THR A 305 7.05 19.14 7.95
C THR A 305 6.30 19.25 6.64
N PHE A 306 5.74 20.42 6.33
CA PHE A 306 5.14 20.67 5.03
C PHE A 306 6.19 20.50 3.92
N PRO A 307 5.92 19.67 2.88
CA PRO A 307 6.81 19.55 1.73
C PRO A 307 6.94 20.91 1.02
N THR A 308 8.17 21.26 0.71
CA THR A 308 8.49 22.48 -0.05
C THR A 308 8.00 22.37 -1.50
N GLU A 309 7.95 23.52 -2.22
CA GLU A 309 7.64 23.53 -3.65
C GLU A 309 8.61 22.62 -4.45
N ASP A 310 9.90 22.65 -4.11
CA ASP A 310 10.91 21.87 -4.84
C ASP A 310 10.79 20.37 -4.56
N GLU A 311 10.51 19.94 -3.35
CA GLU A 311 10.25 18.53 -3.02
C GLU A 311 9.02 18.00 -3.77
N GLN A 312 7.93 18.75 -3.78
CA GLN A 312 6.74 18.40 -4.56
C GLN A 312 7.04 18.37 -6.05
N PHE A 313 7.77 19.37 -6.56
CA PHE A 313 8.15 19.44 -7.97
C PHE A 313 8.98 18.23 -8.41
N GLU A 314 10.02 17.85 -7.66
CA GLU A 314 10.86 16.70 -8.03
C GLU A 314 10.06 15.39 -8.02
N ALA A 315 9.16 15.17 -7.04
CA ALA A 315 8.29 14.00 -7.02
C ALA A 315 7.36 13.95 -8.24
N TYR A 316 6.69 15.05 -8.59
CA TYR A 316 5.79 15.09 -9.74
C TYR A 316 6.54 14.97 -11.07
N LYS A 317 7.69 15.61 -11.19
CA LYS A 317 8.57 15.54 -12.37
C LYS A 317 9.07 14.11 -12.60
N GLN A 318 9.48 13.42 -11.55
CA GLN A 318 9.90 12.03 -11.63
C GLN A 318 8.78 11.17 -12.23
N VAL A 319 7.58 11.21 -11.64
CA VAL A 319 6.43 10.44 -12.14
C VAL A 319 6.11 10.75 -13.59
N LEU A 320 6.05 12.04 -13.96
CA LEU A 320 5.74 12.45 -15.33
C LEU A 320 6.80 11.99 -16.34
N SER A 321 8.08 12.04 -15.94
CA SER A 321 9.18 11.57 -16.77
C SER A 321 9.18 10.06 -16.95
N ASP A 322 8.97 9.31 -15.86
CA ASP A 322 9.00 7.85 -15.84
C ASP A 322 7.78 7.24 -16.56
N MET A 323 6.67 7.98 -16.66
CA MET A 323 5.49 7.56 -17.43
C MET A 323 5.62 7.72 -18.94
N ASP A 324 6.73 8.26 -19.45
CA ASP A 324 7.10 8.32 -20.88
C ASP A 324 5.95 8.80 -21.79
N GLY A 325 5.39 9.97 -21.46
CA GLY A 325 4.32 10.62 -22.24
C GLY A 325 2.92 10.02 -22.07
N LYS A 326 2.74 9.00 -21.21
CA LYS A 326 1.42 8.59 -20.76
C LYS A 326 0.82 9.65 -19.83
N GLU A 327 -0.50 9.71 -19.78
CA GLU A 327 -1.23 10.70 -18.99
C GLU A 327 -1.09 10.42 -17.48
N VAL A 328 -0.87 11.48 -16.71
CA VAL A 328 -0.78 11.43 -15.24
C VAL A 328 -1.72 12.49 -14.67
N ILE A 329 -2.70 12.03 -13.89
CA ILE A 329 -3.61 12.90 -13.17
C ILE A 329 -3.16 12.99 -11.72
N ILE A 330 -2.83 14.20 -11.29
CA ILE A 330 -2.41 14.48 -9.91
C ILE A 330 -3.54 15.19 -9.19
N ARG A 331 -4.00 14.59 -8.11
CA ARG A 331 -4.97 15.21 -7.21
C ARG A 331 -4.27 16.21 -6.31
N THR A 332 -4.80 17.42 -6.22
CA THR A 332 -4.32 18.38 -5.23
C THR A 332 -4.62 17.86 -3.81
N LEU A 333 -3.96 18.46 -2.82
CA LEU A 333 -4.01 17.99 -1.44
C LEU A 333 -5.45 17.71 -0.98
N ASP A 334 -5.67 16.45 -0.54
CA ASP A 334 -6.93 15.95 0.00
C ASP A 334 -6.69 15.47 1.45
N ILE A 335 -6.75 16.42 2.39
CA ILE A 335 -6.64 16.16 3.82
C ILE A 335 -8.00 16.45 4.44
N GLY A 336 -8.63 15.39 4.93
CA GLY A 336 -9.95 15.43 5.52
C GLY A 336 -10.00 14.74 6.88
N ALA A 337 -11.20 14.59 7.45
CA ALA A 337 -11.44 14.07 8.80
C ALA A 337 -10.88 12.65 9.05
N ASP A 338 -10.59 11.90 8.01
CA ASP A 338 -10.04 10.54 8.04
C ASP A 338 -8.51 10.46 7.95
N LYS A 339 -7.85 11.60 7.64
CA LYS A 339 -6.39 11.70 7.51
C LYS A 339 -5.87 12.73 8.51
N GLN A 340 -5.42 12.27 9.67
CA GLN A 340 -4.81 13.14 10.68
C GLN A 340 -3.31 13.26 10.44
N ILE A 341 -2.83 14.49 10.27
CA ILE A 341 -1.42 14.83 10.22
C ILE A 341 -1.11 15.65 11.47
N GLY A 342 -0.23 15.15 12.33
CA GLY A 342 0.01 15.71 13.66
C GLY A 342 0.56 17.14 13.71
N TYR A 343 1.10 17.67 12.59
CA TYR A 343 1.59 19.05 12.48
C TYR A 343 0.62 19.97 11.71
N PHE A 344 -0.60 19.49 11.39
CA PHE A 344 -1.62 20.23 10.65
C PHE A 344 -2.49 21.06 11.59
N ASP A 345 -1.89 21.98 12.34
CA ASP A 345 -2.60 23.14 12.86
C ASP A 345 -2.63 24.15 11.72
N LEU A 346 -3.76 24.18 10.96
CA LEU A 346 -3.92 25.06 9.83
C LEU A 346 -3.75 26.55 10.22
N PRO A 347 -2.50 27.10 10.20
CA PRO A 347 -2.37 28.54 10.15
C PRO A 347 -2.84 28.97 8.76
N LYS A 348 -3.37 30.17 8.62
CA LYS A 348 -3.59 30.80 7.32
C LYS A 348 -2.31 30.62 6.51
N GLU A 349 -2.40 29.77 5.47
CA GLU A 349 -1.30 29.52 4.57
C GLU A 349 -1.00 30.84 3.84
N ASP A 350 0.18 31.42 4.11
CA ASP A 350 0.57 32.69 3.50
C ASP A 350 0.80 32.58 1.99
N ASN A 351 0.91 31.33 1.44
CA ASN A 351 1.03 31.11 0.01
C ASN A 351 0.41 29.75 -0.42
N PRO A 352 -0.92 29.67 -0.62
CA PRO A 352 -1.59 28.44 -1.07
C PRO A 352 -1.21 28.02 -2.51
N ALA A 353 -0.39 28.82 -3.20
CA ALA A 353 0.04 28.56 -4.57
C ALA A 353 1.24 27.62 -4.70
N MET A 354 1.95 27.26 -3.61
CA MET A 354 3.21 26.48 -3.71
C MET A 354 3.00 25.10 -4.35
N GLY A 355 2.02 24.34 -3.92
CA GLY A 355 1.69 23.04 -4.53
C GLY A 355 1.25 23.19 -5.99
N MET A 356 0.52 24.25 -6.33
CA MET A 356 0.09 24.53 -7.71
C MET A 356 1.27 24.93 -8.60
N ARG A 357 2.25 25.67 -8.07
CA ARG A 357 3.49 26.01 -8.80
C ARG A 357 4.31 24.76 -9.10
N ALA A 358 4.46 23.87 -8.12
CA ALA A 358 5.15 22.57 -8.31
C ALA A 358 4.50 21.75 -9.44
N LEU A 359 3.17 21.66 -9.47
CA LEU A 359 2.42 20.96 -10.53
C LEU A 359 2.67 21.57 -11.92
N PHE A 360 2.54 22.89 -12.08
CA PHE A 360 2.77 23.53 -13.36
C PHE A 360 4.24 23.44 -13.81
N ARG A 361 5.21 23.57 -12.92
CA ARG A 361 6.63 23.33 -13.23
C ARG A 361 6.86 21.90 -13.74
N ALA A 362 6.26 20.92 -13.09
CA ALA A 362 6.37 19.51 -13.46
C ALA A 362 5.69 19.21 -14.81
N SER A 363 4.68 19.97 -15.22
CA SER A 363 3.95 19.77 -16.49
C SER A 363 4.84 19.89 -17.74
N ALA A 364 6.02 20.52 -17.63
CA ALA A 364 7.00 20.58 -18.73
C ALA A 364 7.63 19.20 -19.04
N TYR A 365 7.47 18.19 -18.18
CA TYR A 365 8.14 16.88 -18.28
C TYR A 365 7.21 15.75 -18.73
N GLY A 366 5.89 16.00 -18.89
CA GLY A 366 4.95 14.98 -19.34
C GLY A 366 3.52 15.50 -19.47
N LYS A 367 2.57 14.59 -19.74
CA LYS A 367 1.15 14.92 -19.85
C LYS A 367 0.51 14.97 -18.46
N LEU A 368 0.24 16.17 -17.98
CA LEU A 368 -0.35 16.40 -16.67
C LEU A 368 -1.84 16.73 -16.77
N GLY A 369 -2.65 16.08 -15.94
CA GLY A 369 -3.98 16.53 -15.52
C GLY A 369 -3.96 16.92 -14.04
N ILE A 370 -4.57 18.05 -13.69
CA ILE A 370 -4.74 18.50 -12.30
C ILE A 370 -6.17 18.26 -11.88
N MET A 371 -6.38 17.60 -10.75
CA MET A 371 -7.71 17.26 -10.25
C MET A 371 -7.94 17.85 -8.86
N PHE A 372 -9.03 18.61 -8.70
CA PHE A 372 -9.44 19.18 -7.41
C PHE A 372 -10.41 18.25 -6.68
N PRO A 373 -10.12 17.85 -5.41
CA PRO A 373 -11.00 17.02 -4.59
C PRO A 373 -12.12 17.85 -3.95
N MET A 374 -13.11 17.18 -3.37
CA MET A 374 -14.14 17.68 -2.46
C MET A 374 -14.95 18.89 -2.97
N VAL A 375 -15.05 19.06 -4.27
CA VAL A 375 -15.83 20.13 -4.90
C VAL A 375 -17.32 19.94 -4.66
N THR A 376 -18.04 21.03 -4.40
CA THR A 376 -19.50 21.05 -4.21
C THR A 376 -20.21 22.01 -5.17
N SER A 377 -19.50 23.02 -5.69
CA SER A 377 -20.12 24.11 -6.44
C SER A 377 -19.20 24.71 -7.50
N VAL A 378 -19.83 25.37 -8.50
CA VAL A 378 -19.13 25.99 -9.65
C VAL A 378 -18.18 27.11 -9.23
N TRP A 379 -18.51 27.87 -8.18
CA TRP A 379 -17.66 29.00 -7.78
C TRP A 379 -16.29 28.52 -7.26
N GLU A 380 -16.23 27.35 -6.58
CA GLU A 380 -14.97 26.75 -6.10
C GLU A 380 -14.05 26.42 -7.27
N VAL A 381 -14.59 25.81 -8.32
CA VAL A 381 -13.83 25.50 -9.54
C VAL A 381 -13.30 26.79 -10.20
N ARG A 382 -14.12 27.85 -10.26
CA ARG A 382 -13.70 29.12 -10.85
C ARG A 382 -12.58 29.79 -10.05
N GLU A 383 -12.65 29.74 -8.71
CA GLU A 383 -11.58 30.28 -7.87
C GLU A 383 -10.29 29.46 -8.00
N ALA A 384 -10.37 28.13 -8.03
CA ALA A 384 -9.22 27.27 -8.28
C ALA A 384 -8.57 27.56 -9.65
N LYS A 385 -9.37 27.73 -10.70
CA LYS A 385 -8.86 28.11 -12.04
C LYS A 385 -8.21 29.49 -12.07
N LYS A 386 -8.71 30.46 -11.32
CA LYS A 386 -8.03 31.77 -11.18
C LYS A 386 -6.62 31.59 -10.58
N LEU A 387 -6.49 30.80 -9.54
CA LEU A 387 -5.19 30.48 -8.94
C LEU A 387 -4.26 29.83 -9.98
N CYS A 388 -4.75 28.88 -10.78
CA CYS A 388 -3.96 28.29 -11.86
C CYS A 388 -3.44 29.35 -12.84
N GLU A 389 -4.27 30.28 -13.25
CA GLU A 389 -3.89 31.38 -14.18
C GLU A 389 -2.93 32.40 -13.53
N GLU A 390 -3.03 32.61 -12.24
CA GLU A 390 -2.06 33.44 -11.48
C GLU A 390 -0.69 32.75 -11.46
N VAL A 391 -0.63 31.49 -11.11
CA VAL A 391 0.60 30.69 -11.11
C VAL A 391 1.25 30.65 -12.50
N LYS A 392 0.49 30.41 -13.57
CA LYS A 392 1.01 30.43 -14.94
C LYS A 392 1.64 31.79 -15.31
N ARG A 393 1.00 32.89 -14.91
CA ARG A 393 1.53 34.26 -15.15
C ARG A 393 2.86 34.45 -14.40
N ASP A 394 2.95 34.02 -13.17
CA ASP A 394 4.15 34.14 -12.35
C ASP A 394 5.31 33.32 -12.92
N LEU A 395 5.07 32.05 -13.26
CA LEU A 395 6.07 31.19 -13.91
C LEU A 395 6.56 31.77 -15.24
N LYS A 396 5.65 32.30 -16.04
CA LYS A 396 5.98 32.97 -17.30
C LYS A 396 6.84 34.22 -17.08
N HIS A 397 6.54 35.00 -16.06
CA HIS A 397 7.31 36.22 -15.72
C HIS A 397 8.71 35.85 -15.22
N GLU A 398 8.84 34.73 -14.48
CA GLU A 398 10.10 34.23 -13.98
C GLU A 398 10.90 33.43 -15.04
N GLY A 399 10.32 33.15 -16.21
CA GLY A 399 10.95 32.38 -17.28
C GLY A 399 11.05 30.87 -16.99
N ILE A 400 10.22 30.37 -16.07
CA ILE A 400 10.16 28.96 -15.71
C ILE A 400 9.25 28.21 -16.71
N PRO A 401 9.72 27.13 -17.35
CA PRO A 401 8.93 26.39 -18.34
C PRO A 401 7.76 25.63 -17.69
N TYR A 402 6.62 25.62 -18.37
CA TYR A 402 5.46 24.79 -18.05
C TYR A 402 4.68 24.47 -19.35
N SER A 403 3.77 23.49 -19.29
CA SER A 403 2.88 23.15 -20.40
C SER A 403 1.61 24.01 -20.35
N GLU A 404 1.20 24.54 -21.49
CA GLU A 404 -0.13 25.20 -21.62
C GLU A 404 -1.26 24.16 -21.72
N ASP A 405 -0.97 22.92 -22.11
CA ASP A 405 -1.93 21.83 -22.35
C ASP A 405 -2.22 20.99 -21.09
N VAL A 406 -2.28 21.63 -19.92
CA VAL A 406 -2.65 20.97 -18.68
C VAL A 406 -4.16 20.88 -18.56
N GLN A 407 -4.71 19.67 -18.49
CA GLN A 407 -6.14 19.47 -18.25
C GLN A 407 -6.49 19.76 -16.79
N ILE A 408 -7.59 20.47 -16.59
CA ILE A 408 -8.13 20.78 -15.25
C ILE A 408 -9.43 20.00 -15.06
N GLY A 409 -9.44 19.09 -14.10
CA GLY A 409 -10.61 18.32 -13.74
C GLY A 409 -10.97 18.41 -12.27
N ILE A 410 -12.07 17.79 -11.90
CA ILE A 410 -12.54 17.69 -10.51
C ILE A 410 -12.90 16.26 -10.15
N MET A 411 -12.74 15.95 -8.88
CA MET A 411 -13.28 14.72 -8.32
C MET A 411 -14.76 14.90 -7.99
N ILE A 412 -15.59 14.02 -8.53
CA ILE A 412 -17.02 13.94 -8.18
C ILE A 412 -17.18 12.92 -7.08
N GLU A 413 -17.20 13.39 -5.85
CA GLU A 413 -17.23 12.54 -4.66
C GLU A 413 -18.20 13.04 -3.59
N THR A 414 -18.85 14.19 -3.85
CA THR A 414 -19.95 14.68 -3.03
C THR A 414 -21.28 14.55 -3.79
N PRO A 415 -22.40 14.23 -3.12
CA PRO A 415 -23.71 14.24 -3.74
C PRO A 415 -24.06 15.61 -4.38
N ALA A 416 -23.57 16.71 -3.78
CA ALA A 416 -23.75 18.05 -4.32
C ALA A 416 -23.09 18.21 -5.70
N ALA A 417 -21.84 17.76 -5.85
CA ALA A 417 -21.15 17.80 -7.16
C ALA A 417 -21.85 16.88 -8.17
N ALA A 418 -22.26 15.68 -7.76
CA ALA A 418 -22.94 14.71 -8.64
C ALA A 418 -24.26 15.29 -9.19
N ILE A 419 -25.07 15.92 -8.35
CA ILE A 419 -26.34 16.54 -8.75
C ILE A 419 -26.12 17.77 -9.65
N ASN A 420 -25.08 18.58 -9.40
CA ASN A 420 -24.74 19.79 -10.16
C ASN A 420 -23.76 19.50 -11.33
N SER A 421 -23.52 18.24 -11.67
CA SER A 421 -22.52 17.84 -12.67
C SER A 421 -22.77 18.44 -14.07
N ASP A 422 -24.02 18.73 -14.43
CA ASP A 422 -24.38 19.43 -15.67
C ASP A 422 -23.83 20.86 -15.78
N ARG A 423 -23.63 21.52 -14.65
CA ARG A 423 -23.06 22.87 -14.55
C ARG A 423 -21.55 22.82 -14.41
N LEU A 424 -21.06 21.89 -13.58
CA LEU A 424 -19.63 21.69 -13.34
C LEU A 424 -18.90 21.22 -14.60
N ALA A 425 -19.54 20.39 -15.44
CA ALA A 425 -18.98 19.92 -16.71
C ALA A 425 -18.66 21.03 -17.71
N LYS A 426 -19.21 22.23 -17.56
CA LYS A 426 -18.92 23.40 -18.40
C LYS A 426 -17.66 24.15 -18.01
N GLU A 427 -17.13 23.83 -16.86
CA GLU A 427 -16.00 24.57 -16.25
C GLU A 427 -14.68 23.76 -16.30
N VAL A 428 -14.74 22.46 -16.60
CA VAL A 428 -13.58 21.56 -16.49
C VAL A 428 -13.41 20.68 -17.73
N ASP A 429 -12.27 20.03 -17.86
CA ASP A 429 -11.91 19.19 -19.00
C ASP A 429 -12.28 17.70 -18.75
N PHE A 430 -12.44 17.30 -17.49
CA PHE A 430 -12.83 15.94 -17.13
C PHE A 430 -13.43 15.84 -15.72
N PHE A 431 -14.12 14.72 -15.50
CA PHE A 431 -14.53 14.25 -14.18
C PHE A 431 -13.82 12.94 -13.82
N SER A 432 -13.43 12.79 -12.55
CA SER A 432 -13.05 11.51 -11.96
C SER A 432 -13.94 11.23 -10.75
N ILE A 433 -14.65 10.12 -10.75
CA ILE A 433 -15.62 9.80 -9.70
C ILE A 433 -14.92 9.11 -8.53
N GLY A 434 -14.87 9.77 -7.37
CA GLY A 434 -14.36 9.25 -6.11
C GLY A 434 -15.43 8.40 -5.41
N THR A 435 -15.57 7.14 -5.79
CA THR A 435 -16.70 6.30 -5.37
C THR A 435 -16.75 6.02 -3.87
N ASN A 436 -15.62 6.02 -3.17
CA ASN A 436 -15.57 5.78 -1.73
C ASN A 436 -16.30 6.87 -0.95
N ASP A 437 -15.94 8.12 -1.21
CA ASP A 437 -16.53 9.28 -0.55
C ASP A 437 -17.93 9.56 -1.09
N LEU A 438 -18.17 9.38 -2.39
CA LEU A 438 -19.53 9.46 -2.94
C LEU A 438 -20.49 8.48 -2.26
N THR A 439 -20.06 7.24 -1.99
CA THR A 439 -20.84 6.25 -1.26
C THR A 439 -21.06 6.69 0.19
N GLN A 440 -20.00 7.08 0.89
CA GLN A 440 -20.04 7.54 2.27
C GLN A 440 -21.05 8.67 2.47
N TYR A 441 -20.95 9.71 1.66
CA TYR A 441 -21.82 10.88 1.79
C TYR A 441 -23.24 10.64 1.26
N THR A 442 -23.42 9.80 0.26
CA THR A 442 -24.76 9.44 -0.25
C THR A 442 -25.53 8.61 0.75
N LEU A 443 -24.88 7.68 1.43
CA LEU A 443 -25.50 6.79 2.41
C LEU A 443 -25.43 7.33 3.85
N ALA A 444 -24.76 8.47 4.06
CA ALA A 444 -24.51 9.08 5.38
C ALA A 444 -23.88 8.08 6.38
N CYS A 445 -22.92 7.29 5.91
CA CYS A 445 -22.30 6.18 6.64
C CYS A 445 -20.78 6.36 6.63
N ASP A 446 -20.17 6.34 7.81
CA ASP A 446 -18.70 6.35 7.92
C ASP A 446 -18.15 4.97 7.51
N ARG A 447 -17.35 4.94 6.43
CA ARG A 447 -16.71 3.71 5.90
C ARG A 447 -15.70 3.09 6.83
N GLN A 448 -15.14 3.86 7.78
CA GLN A 448 -14.15 3.38 8.75
C GLN A 448 -14.81 2.74 9.97
N ASN A 449 -16.09 2.98 10.19
CA ASN A 449 -16.83 2.40 11.30
C ASN A 449 -17.29 0.97 10.95
N ASN A 450 -16.58 -0.03 11.48
CA ASN A 450 -16.87 -1.45 11.25
C ASN A 450 -18.30 -1.87 11.67
N ASP A 451 -18.92 -1.17 12.62
CA ASP A 451 -20.29 -1.46 13.10
C ASP A 451 -21.34 -1.06 12.04
N LEU A 452 -21.00 -0.17 11.13
CA LEU A 452 -21.87 0.31 10.06
C LEU A 452 -21.69 -0.45 8.73
N GLY A 453 -20.84 -1.45 8.67
CA GLY A 453 -20.50 -2.17 7.43
C GLY A 453 -21.71 -2.70 6.65
N ARG A 454 -22.81 -3.09 7.35
CA ARG A 454 -24.05 -3.51 6.69
C ARG A 454 -24.84 -2.37 6.01
N PHE A 455 -24.55 -1.11 6.34
CA PHE A 455 -25.20 0.07 5.78
C PHE A 455 -24.33 0.72 4.69
N TYR A 456 -23.03 0.49 4.70
CA TYR A 456 -22.10 0.95 3.69
C TYR A 456 -22.06 -0.08 2.54
N ASP A 457 -22.95 0.11 1.56
CA ASP A 457 -23.00 -0.72 0.36
C ASP A 457 -22.61 0.10 -0.89
N PRO A 458 -21.38 -0.07 -1.41
CA PRO A 458 -20.95 0.61 -2.64
C PRO A 458 -21.78 0.25 -3.89
N HIS A 459 -22.49 -0.89 -3.88
CA HIS A 459 -23.39 -1.31 -4.97
C HIS A 459 -24.81 -0.72 -4.82
N HIS A 460 -25.02 0.16 -3.84
CA HIS A 460 -26.33 0.74 -3.61
C HIS A 460 -26.88 1.48 -4.85
N PRO A 461 -28.13 1.23 -5.28
CA PRO A 461 -28.71 1.83 -6.49
C PRO A 461 -28.63 3.37 -6.51
N ALA A 462 -28.70 4.04 -5.36
CA ALA A 462 -28.56 5.49 -5.30
C ALA A 462 -27.16 5.94 -5.76
N VAL A 463 -26.10 5.23 -5.38
CA VAL A 463 -24.72 5.51 -5.80
C VAL A 463 -24.59 5.27 -7.30
N LEU A 464 -25.05 4.13 -7.80
CA LEU A 464 -25.01 3.80 -9.24
C LEU A 464 -25.79 4.80 -10.09
N ARG A 465 -26.94 5.27 -9.61
CA ARG A 465 -27.74 6.33 -10.29
C ARG A 465 -26.99 7.67 -10.35
N LEU A 466 -26.28 8.03 -9.28
CA LEU A 466 -25.44 9.25 -9.30
C LEU A 466 -24.27 9.10 -10.29
N ILE A 467 -23.60 7.97 -10.34
CA ILE A 467 -22.53 7.68 -11.31
C ILE A 467 -23.07 7.82 -12.73
N LYS A 468 -24.24 7.22 -13.04
CA LYS A 468 -24.88 7.36 -14.35
C LYS A 468 -25.21 8.80 -14.69
N LEU A 469 -25.83 9.54 -13.77
CA LEU A 469 -26.15 10.96 -13.95
C LEU A 469 -24.91 11.79 -14.29
N VAL A 470 -23.81 11.61 -13.55
CA VAL A 470 -22.54 12.29 -13.77
C VAL A 470 -21.98 11.98 -15.17
N THR A 471 -22.00 10.69 -15.55
CA THR A 471 -21.52 10.24 -16.86
C THR A 471 -22.30 10.89 -18.02
N GLU A 472 -23.63 10.88 -17.92
CA GLU A 472 -24.49 11.51 -18.92
C GLU A 472 -24.26 13.03 -19.04
N ASN A 473 -24.09 13.71 -17.90
CA ASN A 473 -23.86 15.16 -17.88
C ASN A 473 -22.46 15.53 -18.40
N ALA A 474 -21.44 14.71 -18.13
CA ALA A 474 -20.11 14.87 -18.69
C ALA A 474 -20.16 14.78 -20.23
N HIS A 475 -20.73 13.71 -20.78
CA HIS A 475 -20.81 13.50 -22.22
C HIS A 475 -21.68 14.54 -22.94
N LYS A 476 -22.77 15.01 -22.34
CA LYS A 476 -23.59 16.10 -22.90
C LYS A 476 -22.79 17.39 -23.06
N ASN A 477 -21.75 17.59 -22.26
CA ASN A 477 -20.87 18.76 -22.31
C ASN A 477 -19.53 18.48 -23.02
N GLY A 478 -19.33 17.28 -23.56
CA GLY A 478 -18.16 16.93 -24.36
C GLY A 478 -16.88 16.68 -23.56
N ILE A 479 -16.99 16.43 -22.25
CA ILE A 479 -15.86 16.06 -21.40
C ILE A 479 -15.88 14.56 -21.10
N TRP A 480 -14.71 13.98 -20.87
CA TRP A 480 -14.60 12.58 -20.47
C TRP A 480 -14.78 12.38 -18.97
N VAL A 481 -15.14 11.15 -18.58
CA VAL A 481 -15.39 10.80 -17.18
C VAL A 481 -14.82 9.44 -16.82
N GLY A 482 -14.09 9.38 -15.69
CA GLY A 482 -13.50 8.19 -15.13
C GLY A 482 -13.97 7.89 -13.71
N ILE A 483 -13.52 6.74 -13.20
CA ILE A 483 -13.64 6.32 -11.79
C ILE A 483 -12.24 6.10 -11.23
N CYS A 484 -11.95 6.65 -10.06
CA CYS A 484 -10.69 6.42 -9.34
C CYS A 484 -10.88 5.78 -7.95
N GLY A 485 -12.12 5.53 -7.52
CA GLY A 485 -12.42 4.82 -6.28
C GLY A 485 -12.30 3.30 -6.40
N GLU A 486 -12.46 2.60 -5.29
CA GLU A 486 -12.29 1.13 -5.22
C GLU A 486 -13.27 0.37 -6.13
N LEU A 487 -14.46 0.91 -6.38
CA LEU A 487 -15.42 0.32 -7.29
C LEU A 487 -14.90 0.16 -8.73
N GLY A 488 -13.92 0.98 -9.15
CA GLY A 488 -13.30 0.85 -10.47
C GLY A 488 -12.64 -0.51 -10.69
N ALA A 489 -12.18 -1.16 -9.62
CA ALA A 489 -11.57 -2.49 -9.64
C ALA A 489 -12.58 -3.64 -9.45
N ASP A 490 -13.85 -3.35 -9.17
CA ASP A 490 -14.89 -4.35 -8.97
C ASP A 490 -15.33 -4.94 -10.31
N LEU A 491 -14.87 -6.16 -10.58
CA LEU A 491 -15.18 -6.86 -11.82
C LEU A 491 -16.67 -7.17 -11.99
N ALA A 492 -17.45 -7.22 -10.91
CA ALA A 492 -18.90 -7.43 -10.98
C ALA A 492 -19.62 -6.19 -11.55
N LEU A 493 -19.05 -4.99 -11.38
CA LEU A 493 -19.61 -3.74 -11.90
C LEU A 493 -18.96 -3.27 -13.22
N THR A 494 -17.93 -3.96 -13.72
CA THR A 494 -17.24 -3.54 -14.96
C THR A 494 -18.22 -3.38 -16.13
N GLU A 495 -19.08 -4.37 -16.37
CA GLU A 495 -20.09 -4.30 -17.44
C GLU A 495 -21.05 -3.12 -17.26
N THR A 496 -21.51 -2.91 -16.02
CA THR A 496 -22.40 -1.81 -15.62
C THR A 496 -21.77 -0.45 -15.91
N PHE A 497 -20.51 -0.25 -15.52
CA PHE A 497 -19.79 1.00 -15.77
C PHE A 497 -19.55 1.27 -17.26
N LEU A 498 -19.19 0.25 -18.01
CA LEU A 498 -19.03 0.37 -19.46
C LEU A 498 -20.35 0.66 -20.18
N ALA A 499 -21.46 0.07 -19.72
CA ALA A 499 -22.80 0.34 -20.23
C ALA A 499 -23.29 1.77 -19.87
N MET A 500 -22.91 2.31 -18.70
CA MET A 500 -23.16 3.70 -18.35
C MET A 500 -22.41 4.68 -19.24
N GLY A 501 -21.31 4.23 -19.85
CA GLY A 501 -20.51 5.05 -20.77
C GLY A 501 -19.16 5.50 -20.22
N LEU A 502 -18.74 5.10 -19.03
CA LEU A 502 -17.45 5.52 -18.46
C LEU A 502 -16.30 5.33 -19.45
N ASP A 503 -15.41 6.33 -19.51
CA ASP A 503 -14.30 6.41 -20.45
C ASP A 503 -13.01 5.86 -19.85
N GLU A 504 -12.89 5.92 -18.50
CA GLU A 504 -11.68 5.56 -17.77
C GLU A 504 -12.02 4.81 -16.48
N LEU A 505 -11.22 3.81 -16.15
CA LEU A 505 -11.23 3.08 -14.89
C LEU A 505 -9.82 3.10 -14.30
N SER A 506 -9.63 3.84 -13.20
CA SER A 506 -8.35 3.94 -12.50
C SER A 506 -8.35 3.00 -11.29
N VAL A 507 -7.40 2.08 -11.28
CA VAL A 507 -7.37 0.96 -10.35
C VAL A 507 -5.96 0.78 -9.76
N THR A 508 -5.81 -0.06 -8.76
CA THR A 508 -4.46 -0.47 -8.33
C THR A 508 -3.72 -1.17 -9.47
N PRO A 509 -2.39 -1.06 -9.59
CA PRO A 509 -1.65 -1.65 -10.71
C PRO A 509 -1.95 -3.14 -10.94
N ARG A 510 -2.11 -3.92 -9.87
CA ARG A 510 -2.43 -5.36 -9.97
C ARG A 510 -3.81 -5.67 -10.55
N ALA A 511 -4.74 -4.73 -10.49
CA ALA A 511 -6.09 -4.91 -11.03
C ALA A 511 -6.16 -4.62 -12.54
N VAL A 512 -5.12 -4.05 -13.16
CA VAL A 512 -5.10 -3.68 -14.59
C VAL A 512 -5.39 -4.86 -15.51
N LEU A 513 -4.66 -5.96 -15.37
CA LEU A 513 -4.83 -7.12 -16.27
C LEU A 513 -6.14 -7.87 -16.05
N PRO A 514 -6.61 -8.13 -14.82
CA PRO A 514 -7.96 -8.64 -14.58
C PRO A 514 -9.06 -7.76 -15.18
N LEU A 515 -8.96 -6.44 -15.01
CA LEU A 515 -9.91 -5.49 -15.55
C LEU A 515 -9.86 -5.45 -17.08
N ARG A 516 -8.67 -5.48 -17.69
CA ARG A 516 -8.51 -5.60 -19.15
C ARG A 516 -9.20 -6.84 -19.68
N ASN A 517 -9.06 -7.97 -18.98
CA ASN A 517 -9.77 -9.19 -19.37
C ASN A 517 -11.29 -8.99 -19.33
N ALA A 518 -11.82 -8.39 -18.26
CA ALA A 518 -13.25 -8.11 -18.12
C ALA A 518 -13.75 -7.17 -19.22
N VAL A 519 -13.05 -6.06 -19.49
CA VAL A 519 -13.37 -5.12 -20.58
C VAL A 519 -13.45 -5.83 -21.92
N ARG A 520 -12.46 -6.67 -22.26
CA ARG A 520 -12.40 -7.40 -23.53
C ARG A 520 -13.49 -8.48 -23.66
N MET A 521 -14.05 -8.94 -22.55
CA MET A 521 -15.16 -9.91 -22.55
C MET A 521 -16.54 -9.25 -22.56
N THR A 522 -16.64 -7.94 -22.34
CA THR A 522 -17.89 -7.17 -22.28
C THR A 522 -18.39 -6.78 -23.68
N ASP A 523 -19.71 -6.90 -23.91
CA ASP A 523 -20.45 -6.22 -24.98
C ASP A 523 -21.37 -5.17 -24.34
N THR A 524 -21.11 -3.88 -24.58
CA THR A 524 -21.82 -2.81 -23.88
C THR A 524 -23.30 -2.69 -24.29
N ARG A 525 -23.68 -3.20 -25.47
CA ARG A 525 -25.06 -3.19 -25.92
C ARG A 525 -25.91 -4.23 -25.19
N GLU A 526 -25.35 -5.43 -24.96
CA GLU A 526 -26.02 -6.47 -24.18
C GLU A 526 -26.14 -6.07 -22.70
N SER A 527 -25.12 -5.36 -22.18
CA SER A 527 -25.09 -4.94 -20.78
C SER A 527 -26.03 -3.77 -20.49
N ALA A 528 -26.41 -2.96 -21.48
CA ALA A 528 -27.27 -1.80 -21.27
C ALA A 528 -28.69 -2.20 -20.79
N GLU A 529 -29.23 -3.32 -21.26
CA GLU A 529 -30.55 -3.82 -20.82
C GLU A 529 -30.51 -4.27 -19.34
N ARG A 530 -29.43 -4.96 -18.94
CA ARG A 530 -29.24 -5.39 -17.54
C ARG A 530 -29.05 -4.19 -16.62
N LEU A 531 -28.30 -3.18 -17.04
CA LEU A 531 -28.08 -1.96 -16.29
C LEU A 531 -29.40 -1.29 -15.89
N MET A 532 -30.36 -1.17 -16.82
CA MET A 532 -31.64 -0.54 -16.49
C MET A 532 -32.41 -1.35 -15.45
N ALA A 533 -32.37 -2.68 -15.54
CA ALA A 533 -33.00 -3.55 -14.55
C ALA A 533 -32.35 -3.43 -13.15
N GLU A 534 -31.03 -3.32 -13.08
CA GLU A 534 -30.29 -3.16 -11.82
C GLU A 534 -30.59 -1.81 -11.15
N LEU A 535 -30.68 -0.73 -11.92
CA LEU A 535 -30.96 0.61 -11.40
C LEU A 535 -32.40 0.78 -10.95
N ASP A 536 -33.35 0.00 -11.50
CA ASP A 536 -34.78 0.04 -11.18
C ASP A 536 -35.16 -0.99 -10.11
N ALA A 537 -34.26 -1.91 -9.76
CA ALA A 537 -34.51 -2.93 -8.75
C ALA A 537 -34.74 -2.31 -7.36
N ASP A 538 -35.69 -2.88 -6.61
CA ASP A 538 -35.86 -2.57 -5.20
C ASP A 538 -34.62 -3.00 -4.42
N TYR A 539 -34.06 -2.08 -3.65
CA TYR A 539 -32.92 -2.36 -2.81
C TYR A 539 -33.32 -3.27 -1.63
N THR A 540 -32.83 -4.48 -1.65
CA THR A 540 -32.87 -5.37 -0.49
C THR A 540 -31.43 -5.49 0.05
N ALA A 541 -31.21 -5.08 1.29
CA ALA A 541 -29.88 -5.18 1.95
C ALA A 541 -29.37 -6.63 1.82
N ARG A 542 -28.16 -6.78 1.29
CA ARG A 542 -27.47 -8.08 1.10
C ARG A 542 -26.82 -8.58 2.38
#